data_cac4f70db56c9c4f4fd4b5381a63ea6e
#
_entry.id   cac4f70db56c9c4f4fd4b5381a63ea6e
#
_cell.length_a   1.000
_cell.length_b   1.000
_cell.length_c   1.000
_cell.angle_alpha   90.00
_cell.angle_beta   90.00
_cell.angle_gamma   90.00
#
_symmetry.space_group_name_H-M   'P 1'
#
loop_
_entity.id
_entity.type
_entity.pdbx_description
1 polymer ?
#
loop_
_entity_poly.entity_id
_entity_poly.type
_entity_poly.pdbx_seq_one_letter_code
_entity_poly.pdbx_strand_id
1 'polypeptide(L)'
;LSLIPVILVTSFLIYWAMSLTEGDPAMMIAGDGASKEMIAQIRHELGLDQPFLLQYFNYMRGMLVGDMGKSYVTNKDVFHTFFQYLPNTLYLGGAAVIIATLVSIPLGIYTAIHQNTWKDTAGMIFALFGTSMPNFWLGLMLIIIFALHLRLFPTGGNFGWKSLVLPAVTVGFGLAAL
;
A
#
# COMPACT_ATOMS: atom_id res chain seq x y z
N LEU A 1 -4.02 -24.17 4.21
CA LEU A 1 -3.71 -24.82 2.90
C LEU A 1 -4.24 -24.00 1.69
N SER A 2 -5.30 -23.21 1.84
CA SER A 2 -5.86 -22.39 0.74
C SER A 2 -5.03 -21.14 0.37
N LEU A 3 -4.08 -20.74 1.20
CA LEU A 3 -3.28 -19.53 1.00
C LEU A 3 -2.26 -19.69 -0.14
N ILE A 4 -1.65 -20.86 -0.27
CA ILE A 4 -0.66 -21.15 -1.33
C ILE A 4 -1.28 -21.04 -2.72
N PRO A 5 -2.41 -21.71 -3.04
CA PRO A 5 -3.06 -21.54 -4.34
C PRO A 5 -3.44 -20.09 -4.64
N VAL A 6 -3.94 -19.36 -3.63
CA VAL A 6 -4.32 -17.94 -3.80
C VAL A 6 -3.09 -17.10 -4.18
N ILE A 7 -1.97 -17.27 -3.47
CA ILE A 7 -0.72 -16.55 -3.78
C ILE A 7 -0.25 -16.87 -5.21
N LEU A 8 -0.24 -18.15 -5.59
CA LEU A 8 0.20 -18.57 -6.93
C LEU A 8 -0.69 -18.04 -8.03
N VAL A 9 -2.01 -18.13 -7.87
CA VAL A 9 -2.95 -17.60 -8.87
C VAL A 9 -2.86 -16.07 -8.95
N THR A 10 -2.81 -15.39 -7.82
CA THR A 10 -2.74 -13.93 -7.80
C THR A 10 -1.42 -13.43 -8.40
N SER A 11 -0.28 -14.03 -8.04
CA SER A 11 1.01 -13.65 -8.61
C SER A 11 1.07 -13.92 -10.12
N PHE A 12 0.50 -15.04 -10.59
CA PHE A 12 0.41 -15.35 -12.01
C PHE A 12 -0.43 -14.31 -12.76
N LEU A 13 -1.63 -13.99 -12.24
CA LEU A 13 -2.52 -13.01 -12.85
C LEU A 13 -1.89 -11.62 -12.92
N ILE A 14 -1.21 -11.20 -11.84
CA ILE A 14 -0.51 -9.90 -11.81
C ILE A 14 0.64 -9.91 -12.83
N TYR A 15 1.47 -10.96 -12.84
CA TYR A 15 2.58 -11.07 -13.79
C TYR A 15 2.10 -11.08 -15.25
N TRP A 16 1.01 -11.82 -15.51
CA TRP A 16 0.37 -11.84 -16.82
C TRP A 16 -0.20 -10.48 -17.20
N ALA A 17 -0.91 -9.80 -16.31
CA ALA A 17 -1.45 -8.46 -16.56
C ALA A 17 -0.34 -7.45 -16.86
N MET A 18 0.79 -7.53 -16.15
CA MET A 18 1.95 -6.68 -16.41
C MET A 18 2.60 -6.98 -17.77
N SER A 19 2.60 -8.24 -18.23
CA SER A 19 3.13 -8.60 -19.56
C SER A 19 2.28 -8.06 -20.71
N LEU A 20 1.02 -7.69 -20.46
CA LEU A 20 0.12 -7.05 -21.44
C LEU A 20 0.25 -5.52 -21.46
N THR A 21 0.96 -4.93 -20.49
CA THR A 21 1.13 -3.49 -20.42
C THR A 21 2.05 -3.03 -21.55
N GLU A 22 1.66 -1.98 -22.25
CA GLU A 22 2.51 -1.37 -23.27
C GLU A 22 3.77 -0.78 -22.63
N GLY A 23 4.92 -1.13 -23.18
CA GLY A 23 6.24 -0.69 -22.73
C GLY A 23 7.22 -1.87 -22.69
N ASP A 24 8.39 -1.65 -23.27
CA ASP A 24 9.48 -2.64 -23.24
C ASP A 24 10.45 -2.27 -22.11
N PRO A 25 10.55 -3.10 -21.05
CA PRO A 25 11.50 -2.84 -19.97
C PRO A 25 12.95 -2.67 -20.46
N ALA A 26 13.34 -3.37 -21.53
CA ALA A 26 14.67 -3.22 -22.10
C ALA A 26 14.88 -1.83 -22.69
N MET A 27 13.86 -1.25 -23.33
CA MET A 27 13.92 0.13 -23.84
C MET A 27 13.96 1.13 -22.69
N MET A 28 13.19 0.91 -21.61
CA MET A 28 13.21 1.80 -20.44
C MET A 28 14.58 1.86 -19.77
N ILE A 29 15.28 0.73 -19.69
CA ILE A 29 16.63 0.66 -19.11
C ILE A 29 17.69 1.22 -20.05
N ALA A 30 17.57 0.92 -21.34
CA ALA A 30 18.51 1.40 -22.35
C ALA A 30 18.48 2.93 -22.53
N GLY A 31 17.31 3.54 -22.29
CA GLY A 31 17.10 4.99 -22.44
C GLY A 31 16.91 5.45 -23.89
N ASP A 32 16.56 6.73 -24.02
CA ASP A 32 16.32 7.35 -25.32
C ASP A 32 17.61 7.40 -26.15
N GLY A 33 17.54 6.87 -27.38
CA GLY A 33 18.66 6.87 -28.32
C GLY A 33 19.56 5.63 -28.26
N ALA A 34 19.22 4.61 -27.49
CA ALA A 34 19.96 3.35 -27.47
C ALA A 34 19.88 2.61 -28.82
N SER A 35 20.96 1.95 -29.22
CA SER A 35 20.97 1.14 -30.45
C SER A 35 20.07 -0.10 -30.29
N LYS A 36 19.58 -0.63 -31.42
CA LYS A 36 18.77 -1.86 -31.42
C LYS A 36 19.54 -3.05 -30.85
N GLU A 37 20.83 -3.10 -31.07
CA GLU A 37 21.73 -4.13 -30.55
C GLU A 37 21.81 -4.07 -29.02
N MET A 38 21.95 -2.87 -28.44
CA MET A 38 21.98 -2.67 -26.99
C MET A 38 20.66 -3.08 -26.36
N ILE A 39 19.51 -2.70 -26.95
CA ILE A 39 18.18 -3.10 -26.45
C ILE A 39 18.02 -4.62 -26.51
N ALA A 40 18.47 -5.28 -27.60
CA ALA A 40 18.41 -6.74 -27.73
C ALA A 40 19.29 -7.44 -26.68
N GLN A 41 20.47 -6.89 -26.39
CA GLN A 41 21.35 -7.42 -25.36
C GLN A 41 20.71 -7.32 -23.96
N ILE A 42 20.17 -6.17 -23.60
CA ILE A 42 19.48 -5.96 -22.32
C ILE A 42 18.25 -6.89 -22.21
N ARG A 43 17.50 -7.06 -23.29
CA ARG A 43 16.36 -7.98 -23.33
C ARG A 43 16.79 -9.42 -23.05
N HIS A 44 17.90 -9.84 -23.61
CA HIS A 44 18.47 -11.18 -23.38
C HIS A 44 18.99 -11.33 -21.93
N GLU A 45 19.71 -10.33 -21.42
CA GLU A 45 20.20 -10.32 -20.03
C GLU A 45 19.08 -10.40 -19.00
N LEU A 46 17.93 -9.75 -19.28
CA LEU A 46 16.73 -9.80 -18.43
C LEU A 46 15.87 -11.05 -18.68
N GLY A 47 16.20 -11.88 -19.68
CA GLY A 47 15.43 -13.07 -20.05
C GLY A 47 14.05 -12.75 -20.61
N LEU A 48 13.83 -11.55 -21.15
CA LEU A 48 12.54 -11.11 -21.72
C LEU A 48 12.28 -11.72 -23.10
N ASP A 49 13.28 -12.35 -23.71
CA ASP A 49 13.20 -13.14 -24.95
C ASP A 49 12.72 -14.57 -24.73
N GLN A 50 12.61 -15.02 -23.47
CA GLN A 50 12.17 -16.36 -23.12
C GLN A 50 10.63 -16.49 -23.21
N PRO A 51 10.09 -17.72 -23.35
CA PRO A 51 8.66 -17.97 -23.23
C PRO A 51 8.09 -17.45 -21.90
N PHE A 52 6.89 -16.87 -21.93
CA PHE A 52 6.23 -16.26 -20.77
C PHE A 52 6.24 -17.15 -19.50
N LEU A 53 5.91 -18.43 -19.64
CA LEU A 53 5.90 -19.37 -18.50
C LEU A 53 7.27 -19.54 -17.86
N LEU A 54 8.34 -19.51 -18.67
CA LEU A 54 9.69 -19.61 -18.15
C LEU A 54 10.13 -18.34 -17.44
N GLN A 55 9.74 -17.17 -17.97
CA GLN A 55 9.95 -15.88 -17.29
C GLN A 55 9.24 -15.86 -15.92
N TYR A 56 7.96 -16.29 -15.87
CA TYR A 56 7.23 -16.39 -14.61
C TYR A 56 7.87 -17.36 -13.63
N PHE A 57 8.30 -18.53 -14.09
CA PHE A 57 8.98 -19.50 -13.22
C PHE A 57 10.31 -18.97 -12.66
N ASN A 58 11.11 -18.29 -13.48
CA ASN A 58 12.36 -17.66 -13.04
C ASN A 58 12.08 -16.54 -12.02
N TYR A 59 11.05 -15.73 -12.25
CA TYR A 59 10.59 -14.70 -11.31
C TYR A 59 10.20 -15.32 -9.96
N MET A 60 9.38 -16.36 -9.95
CA MET A 60 8.96 -17.05 -8.72
C MET A 60 10.14 -17.69 -7.98
N ARG A 61 11.07 -18.27 -8.71
CA ARG A 61 12.30 -18.83 -8.14
C ARG A 61 13.16 -17.73 -7.51
N GLY A 62 13.32 -16.59 -8.18
CA GLY A 62 14.03 -15.43 -7.65
C GLY A 62 13.40 -14.94 -6.34
N MET A 63 12.07 -14.81 -6.28
CA MET A 63 11.37 -14.41 -5.06
C MET A 63 11.66 -15.35 -3.88
N LEU A 64 11.75 -16.66 -4.10
CA LEU A 64 12.02 -17.63 -3.03
C LEU A 64 13.43 -17.52 -2.45
N VAL A 65 14.40 -17.03 -3.22
CA VAL A 65 15.79 -16.82 -2.78
C VAL A 65 16.09 -15.37 -2.39
N GLY A 66 15.07 -14.49 -2.44
CA GLY A 66 15.22 -13.06 -2.09
C GLY A 66 15.77 -12.19 -3.22
N ASP A 67 15.88 -12.74 -4.43
CA ASP A 67 16.22 -11.96 -5.63
C ASP A 67 14.94 -11.54 -6.36
N MET A 68 14.48 -10.33 -6.09
CA MET A 68 13.31 -9.72 -6.75
C MET A 68 13.71 -8.83 -7.95
N GLY A 69 14.98 -8.90 -8.35
CA GLY A 69 15.51 -8.06 -9.42
C GLY A 69 15.62 -6.60 -9.06
N LYS A 70 15.79 -5.77 -10.11
CA LYS A 70 15.92 -4.31 -9.97
C LYS A 70 14.70 -3.60 -10.57
N SER A 71 14.34 -2.47 -9.98
CA SER A 71 13.30 -1.60 -10.51
C SER A 71 13.74 -1.00 -11.86
N TYR A 72 12.94 -1.15 -12.88
CA TYR A 72 13.23 -0.61 -14.23
C TYR A 72 13.25 0.93 -14.26
N VAL A 73 12.60 1.58 -13.30
CA VAL A 73 12.53 3.05 -13.21
C VAL A 73 13.68 3.64 -12.39
N THR A 74 13.98 3.03 -11.23
CA THR A 74 14.93 3.60 -10.26
C THR A 74 16.27 2.88 -10.25
N ASN A 75 16.39 1.75 -10.94
CA ASN A 75 17.56 0.85 -10.97
C ASN A 75 18.02 0.36 -9.58
N LYS A 76 17.13 0.45 -8.58
CA LYS A 76 17.38 0.00 -7.21
C LYS A 76 16.93 -1.45 -7.04
N ASP A 77 17.63 -2.19 -6.19
CA ASP A 77 17.24 -3.52 -5.77
C ASP A 77 15.85 -3.50 -5.11
N VAL A 78 14.93 -4.34 -5.61
CA VAL A 78 13.52 -4.35 -5.17
C VAL A 78 13.40 -4.93 -3.77
N PHE A 79 14.11 -6.02 -3.47
CA PHE A 79 14.08 -6.66 -2.15
C PHE A 79 14.56 -5.70 -1.06
N HIS A 80 15.72 -5.07 -1.28
CA HIS A 80 16.25 -4.09 -0.34
C HIS A 80 15.32 -2.90 -0.16
N THR A 81 14.78 -2.36 -1.26
CA THR A 81 13.85 -1.21 -1.23
C THR A 81 12.57 -1.57 -0.47
N PHE A 82 12.02 -2.77 -0.69
CA PHE A 82 10.83 -3.25 0.01
C PHE A 82 11.05 -3.27 1.54
N PHE A 83 12.14 -3.90 2.00
CA PHE A 83 12.43 -3.97 3.44
C PHE A 83 12.82 -2.63 4.05
N GLN A 84 13.34 -1.70 3.27
CA GLN A 84 13.61 -0.34 3.72
C GLN A 84 12.31 0.42 4.05
N TYR A 85 11.23 0.22 3.27
CA TYR A 85 9.96 0.93 3.46
C TYR A 85 8.93 0.15 4.29
N LEU A 86 9.06 -1.15 4.41
CA LEU A 86 8.16 -2.02 5.18
C LEU A 86 7.92 -1.54 6.61
N PRO A 87 8.95 -1.11 7.39
CA PRO A 87 8.76 -0.63 8.76
C PRO A 87 7.78 0.54 8.85
N ASN A 88 7.83 1.49 7.90
CA ASN A 88 6.91 2.64 7.88
C ASN A 88 5.46 2.20 7.70
N THR A 89 5.22 1.21 6.85
CA THR A 89 3.89 0.61 6.66
C THR A 89 3.41 -0.10 7.92
N LEU A 90 4.29 -0.84 8.59
CA LEU A 90 3.96 -1.53 9.85
C LEU A 90 3.67 -0.53 11.00
N TYR A 91 4.44 0.54 11.11
CA TYR A 91 4.16 1.60 12.08
C TYR A 91 2.82 2.28 11.81
N LEU A 92 2.52 2.60 10.56
CA LEU A 92 1.24 3.19 10.19
C LEU A 92 0.08 2.23 10.47
N GLY A 93 0.18 0.98 10.03
CA GLY A 93 -0.85 -0.02 10.23
C GLY A 93 -1.08 -0.32 11.73
N GLY A 94 0.00 -0.49 12.50
CA GLY A 94 -0.08 -0.68 13.95
C GLY A 94 -0.73 0.50 14.67
N ALA A 95 -0.33 1.73 14.36
CA ALA A 95 -0.93 2.93 14.93
C ALA A 95 -2.41 3.06 14.55
N ALA A 96 -2.78 2.77 13.31
CA ALA A 96 -4.17 2.82 12.85
C ALA A 96 -5.04 1.78 13.59
N VAL A 97 -4.55 0.55 13.76
CA VAL A 97 -5.26 -0.51 14.52
C VAL A 97 -5.43 -0.11 15.99
N ILE A 98 -4.41 0.46 16.62
CA ILE A 98 -4.51 0.96 18.01
C ILE A 98 -5.61 2.03 18.10
N ILE A 99 -5.61 3.03 17.21
CA ILE A 99 -6.62 4.08 17.18
C ILE A 99 -8.01 3.50 16.94
N ALA A 100 -8.15 2.59 15.97
CA ALA A 100 -9.42 1.92 15.69
C ALA A 100 -9.95 1.21 16.93
N THR A 101 -9.12 0.43 17.60
CA THR A 101 -9.49 -0.32 18.80
C THR A 101 -9.89 0.60 19.96
N LEU A 102 -9.13 1.67 20.19
CA LEU A 102 -9.41 2.65 21.24
C LEU A 102 -10.70 3.43 21.00
N VAL A 103 -11.14 3.57 19.76
CA VAL A 103 -12.40 4.25 19.41
C VAL A 103 -13.56 3.25 19.35
N SER A 104 -13.40 2.13 18.62
CA SER A 104 -14.50 1.20 18.33
C SER A 104 -14.98 0.44 19.59
N ILE A 105 -14.04 -0.03 20.43
CA ILE A 105 -14.44 -0.81 21.61
C ILE A 105 -15.26 0.02 22.62
N PRO A 106 -14.80 1.22 23.07
CA PRO A 106 -15.61 2.01 24.00
C PRO A 106 -16.93 2.48 23.38
N LEU A 107 -16.92 2.87 22.10
CA LEU A 107 -18.13 3.28 21.41
C LEU A 107 -19.12 2.13 21.27
N GLY A 108 -18.64 0.94 20.87
CA GLY A 108 -19.48 -0.26 20.75
C GLY A 108 -20.08 -0.70 22.08
N ILE A 109 -19.30 -0.68 23.16
CA ILE A 109 -19.82 -0.97 24.51
C ILE A 109 -20.86 0.09 24.91
N TYR A 110 -20.58 1.35 24.67
CA TYR A 110 -21.48 2.46 25.02
C TYR A 110 -22.84 2.35 24.30
N THR A 111 -22.83 2.08 22.99
CA THR A 111 -24.07 1.90 22.21
C THR A 111 -24.82 0.64 22.65
N ALA A 112 -24.13 -0.46 22.90
CA ALA A 112 -24.75 -1.70 23.35
C ALA A 112 -25.46 -1.56 24.70
N ILE A 113 -24.88 -0.83 25.67
CA ILE A 113 -25.51 -0.57 26.98
C ILE A 113 -26.75 0.36 26.84
N HIS A 114 -26.77 1.22 25.82
CA HIS A 114 -27.87 2.16 25.59
C HIS A 114 -28.74 1.77 24.39
N GLN A 115 -28.85 0.50 24.11
CA GLN A 115 -29.61 -0.06 22.98
C GLN A 115 -31.03 0.51 22.92
N ASN A 116 -31.52 0.81 21.72
CA ASN A 116 -32.83 1.40 21.45
C ASN A 116 -33.06 2.80 22.06
N THR A 117 -32.00 3.52 22.40
CA THR A 117 -32.06 4.91 22.82
C THR A 117 -31.46 5.85 21.76
N TRP A 118 -31.67 7.17 21.92
CA TRP A 118 -31.06 8.18 21.05
C TRP A 118 -29.51 8.10 21.04
N LYS A 119 -28.90 7.59 22.12
CA LYS A 119 -27.43 7.41 22.24
C LYS A 119 -26.92 6.31 21.32
N ASP A 120 -27.66 5.23 21.22
CA ASP A 120 -27.40 4.14 20.27
C ASP A 120 -27.53 4.63 18.83
N THR A 121 -28.60 5.36 18.53
CA THR A 121 -28.79 5.98 17.21
C THR A 121 -27.65 6.95 16.86
N ALA A 122 -27.19 7.76 17.80
CA ALA A 122 -26.07 8.67 17.60
C ALA A 122 -24.77 7.92 17.31
N GLY A 123 -24.49 6.82 18.01
CA GLY A 123 -23.34 5.95 17.73
C GLY A 123 -23.40 5.32 16.34
N MET A 124 -24.57 4.82 15.92
CA MET A 124 -24.78 4.31 14.56
C MET A 124 -24.56 5.40 13.50
N ILE A 125 -25.07 6.61 13.70
CA ILE A 125 -24.85 7.73 12.78
C ILE A 125 -23.36 8.04 12.67
N PHE A 126 -22.63 8.04 13.81
CA PHE A 126 -21.18 8.26 13.81
C PHE A 126 -20.43 7.18 13.03
N ALA A 127 -20.79 5.92 13.20
CA ALA A 127 -20.21 4.82 12.44
C ALA A 127 -20.53 4.91 10.94
N LEU A 128 -21.80 5.18 10.58
CA LEU A 128 -22.18 5.39 9.18
C LEU A 128 -21.45 6.58 8.54
N PHE A 129 -21.26 7.66 9.29
CA PHE A 129 -20.50 8.80 8.82
C PHE A 129 -19.05 8.43 8.55
N GLY A 130 -18.43 7.65 9.46
CA GLY A 130 -17.05 7.15 9.30
C GLY A 130 -16.87 6.24 8.09
N THR A 131 -17.80 5.31 7.85
CA THR A 131 -17.73 4.40 6.68
C THR A 131 -18.04 5.09 5.37
N SER A 132 -18.88 6.13 5.38
CA SER A 132 -19.28 6.88 4.18
C SER A 132 -18.24 7.90 3.73
N MET A 133 -17.33 8.29 4.64
CA MET A 133 -16.35 9.35 4.36
C MET A 133 -15.14 8.77 3.61
N PRO A 134 -14.80 9.27 2.41
CA PRO A 134 -13.60 8.82 1.72
C PRO A 134 -12.34 9.16 2.52
N ASN A 135 -11.43 8.19 2.70
CA ASN A 135 -10.19 8.37 3.47
C ASN A 135 -9.36 9.58 2.99
N PHE A 136 -9.28 9.79 1.66
CA PHE A 136 -8.52 10.91 1.11
C PHE A 136 -9.11 12.27 1.54
N TRP A 137 -10.45 12.38 1.59
CA TRP A 137 -11.12 13.59 2.00
C TRP A 137 -10.88 13.87 3.50
N LEU A 138 -11.05 12.86 4.36
CA LEU A 138 -10.76 12.97 5.78
C LEU A 138 -9.29 13.37 6.01
N GLY A 139 -8.35 12.73 5.31
CA GLY A 139 -6.93 13.07 5.39
C GLY A 139 -6.65 14.52 5.00
N LEU A 140 -7.25 15.02 3.92
CA LEU A 140 -7.12 16.42 3.51
C LEU A 140 -7.69 17.38 4.56
N MET A 141 -8.87 17.08 5.12
CA MET A 141 -9.47 17.93 6.18
C MET A 141 -8.57 17.97 7.42
N LEU A 142 -8.03 16.83 7.85
CA LEU A 142 -7.10 16.79 8.98
C LEU A 142 -5.82 17.58 8.71
N ILE A 143 -5.27 17.53 7.50
CA ILE A 143 -4.11 18.36 7.11
C ILE A 143 -4.45 19.83 7.15
N ILE A 144 -5.60 20.25 6.57
CA ILE A 144 -6.02 21.65 6.56
C ILE A 144 -6.19 22.17 7.99
N ILE A 145 -6.87 21.43 8.84
CA ILE A 145 -7.18 21.88 10.20
C ILE A 145 -5.93 21.81 11.08
N PHE A 146 -5.31 20.64 11.20
CA PHE A 146 -4.28 20.40 12.20
C PHE A 146 -2.86 20.74 11.75
N ALA A 147 -2.58 20.70 10.45
CA ALA A 147 -1.25 21.04 9.94
C ALA A 147 -1.18 22.49 9.46
N LEU A 148 -2.15 22.97 8.67
CA LEU A 148 -2.10 24.33 8.11
C LEU A 148 -2.60 25.39 9.07
N HIS A 149 -3.80 25.22 9.66
CA HIS A 149 -4.37 26.23 10.55
C HIS A 149 -3.78 26.16 11.95
N LEU A 150 -3.80 25.00 12.59
CA LEU A 150 -3.32 24.84 13.97
C LEU A 150 -1.80 24.64 14.06
N ARG A 151 -1.13 24.28 12.97
CA ARG A 151 0.33 24.05 12.88
C ARG A 151 0.87 23.06 13.91
N LEU A 152 0.06 22.08 14.31
CA LEU A 152 0.40 21.07 15.30
C LEU A 152 1.22 19.92 14.71
N PHE A 153 0.95 19.59 13.45
CA PHE A 153 1.55 18.48 12.71
C PHE A 153 2.12 18.93 11.37
N PRO A 154 3.10 18.20 10.80
CA PRO A 154 3.60 18.50 9.47
C PRO A 154 2.57 18.17 8.39
N THR A 155 2.60 18.92 7.28
CA THR A 155 1.75 18.69 6.10
C THR A 155 2.17 17.49 5.26
N GLY A 156 3.40 17.02 5.42
CA GLY A 156 3.99 15.89 4.69
C GLY A 156 5.44 15.67 5.12
N GLY A 157 6.10 14.68 4.53
CA GLY A 157 7.48 14.32 4.87
C GLY A 157 7.58 13.33 6.04
N ASN A 158 8.81 12.98 6.41
CA ASN A 158 9.08 12.04 7.52
C ASN A 158 9.80 12.77 8.65
N PHE A 159 9.04 13.33 9.57
CA PHE A 159 9.52 14.01 10.79
C PHE A 159 9.27 13.14 12.04
N GLY A 160 9.42 11.82 11.89
CA GLY A 160 9.20 10.86 12.96
C GLY A 160 7.71 10.69 13.32
N TRP A 161 7.42 10.49 14.61
CA TRP A 161 6.07 10.17 15.09
C TRP A 161 5.00 11.22 14.73
N LYS A 162 5.38 12.50 14.60
CA LYS A 162 4.44 13.57 14.24
C LYS A 162 3.85 13.40 12.83
N SER A 163 4.63 12.88 11.90
CA SER A 163 4.16 12.61 10.54
C SER A 163 3.21 11.40 10.47
N LEU A 164 3.25 10.54 11.48
CA LEU A 164 2.43 9.33 11.55
C LEU A 164 1.01 9.63 12.04
N VAL A 165 0.81 10.67 12.85
CA VAL A 165 -0.46 10.91 13.56
C VAL A 165 -1.63 11.11 12.62
N LEU A 166 -1.55 12.06 11.69
CA LEU A 166 -2.68 12.37 10.79
C LEU A 166 -3.04 11.19 9.86
N PRO A 167 -2.08 10.50 9.21
CA PRO A 167 -2.37 9.29 8.45
C PRO A 167 -2.95 8.16 9.31
N ALA A 168 -2.42 7.95 10.52
CA ALA A 168 -2.92 6.90 11.41
C ALA A 168 -4.34 7.18 11.90
N VAL A 169 -4.68 8.43 12.20
CA VAL A 169 -6.05 8.84 12.53
C VAL A 169 -6.98 8.64 11.33
N THR A 170 -6.54 9.02 10.13
CA THR A 170 -7.34 8.84 8.91
C THR A 170 -7.71 7.38 8.67
N VAL A 171 -6.70 6.50 8.66
CA VAL A 171 -6.91 5.07 8.43
C VAL A 171 -7.64 4.42 9.62
N GLY A 172 -7.23 4.77 10.85
CA GLY A 172 -7.80 4.23 12.07
C GLY A 172 -9.27 4.60 12.26
N PHE A 173 -9.68 5.80 11.86
CA PHE A 173 -11.10 6.20 11.91
C PHE A 173 -11.96 5.40 10.94
N GLY A 174 -11.48 5.17 9.70
CA GLY A 174 -12.16 4.31 8.75
C GLY A 174 -12.29 2.85 9.25
N LEU A 175 -11.23 2.32 9.87
CA LEU A 175 -11.26 0.98 10.48
C LEU A 175 -12.19 0.89 11.70
N ALA A 176 -12.25 1.96 12.52
CA ALA A 176 -13.11 1.98 13.71
C ALA A 176 -14.61 1.98 13.38
N ALA A 177 -14.97 2.43 12.18
CA ALA A 177 -16.35 2.53 11.73
C ALA A 177 -16.89 1.24 11.08
N LEU A 178 -16.00 0.23 10.80
CA LEU A 178 -16.37 -1.09 10.31
C LEU A 178 -16.85 -2.01 11.45
#